data_993df85fe53b75068e5af7934d8cfbdd
#
_entry.id   993df85fe53b75068e5af7934d8cfbdd
#
_cell.length_a   1.000
_cell.length_b   1.000
_cell.length_c   1.000
_cell.angle_alpha   90.00
_cell.angle_beta   90.00
_cell.angle_gamma   90.00
#
_symmetry.space_group_name_H-M   'P 1'
#
loop_
_entity.id
_entity.type
_entity.pdbx_description
1 polymer ?
#
loop_
_entity_poly.entity_id
_entity_poly.type
_entity_poly.pdbx_seq_one_letter_code
_entity_poly.pdbx_strand_id
1 'polypeptide(L)'
;KGKDFNYGAKYRMNYGESFEFSSAARTKYSDKERFPPSAWAMNMTYFGKRRIGKVIIGDFNARFGQGLTLWSGMSMSGLSSSSSFSKRPSGLSPSWSWSGIGSHRGVAADFTAGRMVLSAFASFPGLRSWCESGKPAEISLMTGANITLHSRNGQLSLTGYCQTEPMNMPVRPKTGKLSGDFRRSWRGVDYFGAFAWDFSGKSPGAILGAVFPLGGDWKLSSAVHSYSSSFGSDYTGGIRGWTKTSDEHGATVGLEKAGAFLTADLAVKDGDRSKRQVRVLFRLPLQLTKVMVLSVRITERFRPYEEVL
;
A
#
# COMPACT_ATOMS: atom_id res chain seq x y z
N LYS A 1 -24.36 18.88 26.00
CA LYS A 1 -23.47 17.94 25.24
C LYS A 1 -22.12 18.63 25.11
N GLY A 2 -21.11 18.21 25.90
CA GLY A 2 -19.76 18.75 25.81
C GLY A 2 -19.21 18.51 24.41
N LYS A 3 -18.65 19.56 23.77
CA LYS A 3 -17.96 19.43 22.50
C LYS A 3 -16.71 18.57 22.74
N ASP A 4 -16.73 17.39 22.20
CA ASP A 4 -15.64 16.45 22.34
C ASP A 4 -14.40 16.98 21.60
N PHE A 5 -13.40 17.38 22.34
CA PHE A 5 -12.16 17.91 21.81
C PHE A 5 -11.16 16.75 21.63
N ASN A 6 -10.78 16.47 20.40
CA ASN A 6 -9.72 15.51 20.08
C ASN A 6 -8.39 16.25 19.98
N TYR A 7 -7.38 15.73 20.62
CA TYR A 7 -6.02 16.28 20.55
C TYR A 7 -5.02 15.23 20.07
N GLY A 8 -3.91 15.70 19.51
CA GLY A 8 -2.81 14.86 19.11
C GLY A 8 -1.55 15.68 18.98
N ALA A 9 -0.43 15.02 19.17
CA ALA A 9 0.90 15.59 19.03
C ALA A 9 1.78 14.68 18.17
N LYS A 10 2.68 15.30 17.43
CA LYS A 10 3.76 14.62 16.69
C LYS A 10 5.08 15.23 17.10
N TYR A 11 6.06 14.37 17.34
CA TYR A 11 7.41 14.76 17.68
C TYR A 11 8.40 14.04 16.78
N ARG A 12 9.39 14.74 16.28
CA ARG A 12 10.52 14.20 15.53
C ARG A 12 11.80 14.82 16.02
N MET A 13 12.80 14.00 16.25
CA MET A 13 14.13 14.42 16.66
C MET A 13 15.16 13.70 15.78
N ASN A 14 16.10 14.47 15.24
CA ASN A 14 17.25 13.93 14.54
C ASN A 14 18.50 14.12 15.41
N TYR A 15 19.31 13.09 15.52
CA TYR A 15 20.61 13.16 16.18
C TYR A 15 21.70 12.84 15.15
N GLY A 16 22.39 13.89 14.75
CA GLY A 16 23.31 13.85 13.62
C GLY A 16 22.58 13.45 12.33
N GLU A 17 23.31 12.81 11.42
CA GLU A 17 22.79 12.31 10.14
C GLU A 17 22.31 10.86 10.21
N SER A 18 22.56 10.19 11.34
CA SER A 18 22.43 8.73 11.42
C SER A 18 21.22 8.27 12.22
N PHE A 19 20.66 9.08 13.10
CA PHE A 19 19.55 8.66 13.95
C PHE A 19 18.36 9.59 13.83
N GLU A 20 17.18 9.01 13.68
CA GLU A 20 15.90 9.70 13.76
C GLU A 20 15.02 8.98 14.78
N PHE A 21 14.45 9.72 15.71
CA PHE A 21 13.36 9.27 16.56
C PHE A 21 12.10 10.01 16.18
N SER A 22 11.00 9.29 16.01
CA SER A 22 9.70 9.92 15.78
C SER A 22 8.60 9.26 16.60
N SER A 23 7.70 10.09 17.13
CA SER A 23 6.52 9.64 17.85
C SER A 23 5.30 10.47 17.46
N ALA A 24 4.14 9.82 17.53
CA ALA A 24 2.86 10.45 17.28
C ALA A 24 1.82 9.85 18.21
N ALA A 25 1.02 10.68 18.86
CA ALA A 25 -0.05 10.24 19.73
C ALA A 25 -1.30 11.10 19.52
N ARG A 26 -2.48 10.50 19.59
CA ARG A 26 -3.75 11.22 19.58
C ARG A 26 -4.85 10.47 20.30
N THR A 27 -5.89 11.20 20.71
CA THR A 27 -7.15 10.61 21.17
C THR A 27 -7.96 10.05 20.00
N LYS A 28 -8.65 8.93 20.20
CA LYS A 28 -9.67 8.41 19.25
C LYS A 28 -11.03 9.04 19.58
N TYR A 29 -11.87 9.18 18.57
CA TYR A 29 -13.20 9.78 18.72
C TYR A 29 -14.10 8.99 19.67
N SER A 30 -13.85 7.68 19.84
CA SER A 30 -14.60 6.77 20.71
C SER A 30 -14.11 6.72 22.14
N ASP A 31 -13.05 7.47 22.50
CA ASP A 31 -12.43 7.35 23.81
C ASP A 31 -13.30 8.03 24.87
N LYS A 32 -13.70 7.27 25.88
CA LYS A 32 -14.37 7.80 27.08
C LYS A 32 -13.38 8.55 27.96
N GLU A 33 -12.18 8.00 28.09
CA GLU A 33 -11.05 8.62 28.78
C GLU A 33 -10.06 9.15 27.76
N ARG A 34 -9.66 10.41 27.90
CA ARG A 34 -8.86 11.12 26.90
C ARG A 34 -7.39 11.20 27.24
N PHE A 35 -7.03 10.73 28.41
CA PHE A 35 -5.64 10.68 28.83
C PHE A 35 -5.35 9.34 29.53
N PRO A 36 -4.31 8.61 29.14
CA PRO A 36 -3.38 8.90 28.03
C PRO A 36 -4.01 8.73 26.64
N PRO A 37 -3.41 9.32 25.56
CA PRO A 37 -3.89 9.15 24.20
C PRO A 37 -3.94 7.66 23.80
N SER A 38 -5.07 7.23 23.21
CA SER A 38 -5.30 5.82 22.92
C SER A 38 -4.67 5.34 21.60
N ALA A 39 -4.36 6.26 20.68
CA ALA A 39 -3.69 5.93 19.42
C ALA A 39 -2.29 6.53 19.41
N TRP A 40 -1.27 5.67 19.27
CA TRP A 40 0.11 6.10 19.23
C TRP A 40 0.97 5.27 18.27
N ALA A 41 2.01 5.91 17.74
CA ALA A 41 3.04 5.30 16.94
C ALA A 41 4.40 5.85 17.37
N MET A 42 5.41 4.99 17.40
CA MET A 42 6.76 5.37 17.79
C MET A 42 7.76 4.53 17.02
N ASN A 43 8.81 5.19 16.54
CA ASN A 43 9.93 4.47 15.93
C ASN A 43 11.27 5.18 16.17
N MET A 44 12.32 4.39 16.11
CA MET A 44 13.69 4.82 16.03
C MET A 44 14.32 4.27 14.76
N THR A 45 14.91 5.13 13.96
CA THR A 45 15.53 4.77 12.70
C THR A 45 17.02 5.12 12.74
N TYR A 46 17.84 4.14 12.44
CA TYR A 46 19.27 4.32 12.18
C TYR A 46 19.50 4.30 10.67
N PHE A 47 20.09 5.35 10.13
CA PHE A 47 20.56 5.43 8.75
C PHE A 47 22.02 5.02 8.70
N GLY A 48 22.25 3.84 8.14
CA GLY A 48 23.58 3.25 8.08
C GLY A 48 24.43 3.84 6.96
N LYS A 49 25.70 3.49 6.99
CA LYS A 49 26.67 3.82 5.96
C LYS A 49 27.07 2.54 5.20
N ARG A 50 27.48 2.68 3.94
CA ARG A 50 27.96 1.59 3.08
C ARG A 50 26.86 0.56 2.77
N ARG A 51 26.92 -0.65 3.37
CA ARG A 51 26.01 -1.79 3.05
C ARG A 51 24.71 -1.76 3.84
N ILE A 52 24.69 -1.17 5.02
CA ILE A 52 23.46 -1.01 5.80
C ILE A 52 22.78 0.26 5.30
N GLY A 53 21.60 0.14 4.71
CA GLY A 53 20.81 1.29 4.28
C GLY A 53 20.12 1.95 5.47
N LYS A 54 19.32 1.20 6.20
CA LYS A 54 18.65 1.65 7.43
C LYS A 54 18.22 0.47 8.30
N VAL A 55 18.05 0.75 9.60
CA VAL A 55 17.41 -0.14 10.57
C VAL A 55 16.32 0.64 11.28
N ILE A 56 15.12 0.06 11.38
CA ILE A 56 13.96 0.69 12.02
C ILE A 56 13.51 -0.22 13.16
N ILE A 57 13.32 0.35 14.35
CA ILE A 57 12.74 -0.31 15.51
C ILE A 57 11.46 0.44 15.89
N GLY A 58 10.34 -0.26 16.09
CA GLY A 58 9.05 0.30 16.39
C GLY A 58 8.07 0.24 15.22
N ASP A 59 7.34 1.32 14.94
CA ASP A 59 6.33 1.35 13.88
C ASP A 59 6.95 1.66 12.51
N PHE A 60 6.68 0.82 11.51
CA PHE A 60 7.16 0.98 10.15
C PHE A 60 6.13 0.60 9.10
N ASN A 61 6.35 1.05 7.88
CA ASN A 61 5.60 0.66 6.69
C ASN A 61 6.46 -0.25 5.82
N ALA A 62 5.82 -1.21 5.16
CA ALA A 62 6.40 -2.06 4.13
C ALA A 62 5.61 -1.89 2.83
N ARG A 63 6.25 -1.38 1.76
CA ARG A 63 5.62 -1.12 0.46
C ARG A 63 6.52 -1.62 -0.64
N PHE A 64 6.16 -2.78 -1.21
CA PHE A 64 6.96 -3.45 -2.22
C PHE A 64 6.16 -3.72 -3.49
N GLY A 65 6.85 -3.67 -4.63
CA GLY A 65 6.30 -3.98 -5.95
C GLY A 65 5.02 -3.23 -6.31
N GLN A 66 4.07 -3.93 -6.91
CA GLN A 66 2.73 -3.41 -7.20
C GLN A 66 1.75 -3.59 -6.02
N GLY A 67 2.24 -4.02 -4.86
CA GLY A 67 1.48 -4.12 -3.62
C GLY A 67 0.63 -5.39 -3.49
N LEU A 68 0.87 -6.44 -4.26
CA LEU A 68 0.11 -7.68 -4.16
C LEU A 68 0.41 -8.47 -2.88
N THR A 69 1.59 -8.31 -2.31
CA THR A 69 2.02 -8.99 -1.09
C THR A 69 2.01 -8.04 0.11
N LEU A 70 2.74 -6.93 0.02
CA LEU A 70 2.90 -5.97 1.12
C LEU A 70 2.75 -4.54 0.62
N TRP A 71 1.75 -3.86 1.18
CA TRP A 71 1.48 -2.45 0.93
C TRP A 71 0.87 -1.77 2.15
N SER A 72 1.71 -1.20 3.00
CA SER A 72 1.25 -0.46 4.18
C SER A 72 0.53 0.83 3.81
N GLY A 73 -0.51 1.12 4.56
CA GLY A 73 -1.33 2.32 4.42
C GLY A 73 -2.55 2.13 3.52
N MET A 74 -3.32 3.19 3.38
CA MET A 74 -4.56 3.16 2.60
C MET A 74 -4.26 3.04 1.11
N SER A 75 -4.86 2.05 0.47
CA SER A 75 -4.88 1.94 -0.99
C SER A 75 -6.19 2.53 -1.50
N MET A 76 -6.10 3.61 -2.25
CA MET A 76 -7.28 4.27 -2.82
C MET A 76 -7.84 3.44 -3.98
N SER A 77 -9.16 3.33 -4.05
CA SER A 77 -9.82 2.77 -5.21
C SER A 77 -9.80 3.78 -6.36
N GLY A 78 -9.49 3.31 -7.55
CA GLY A 78 -9.43 4.11 -8.77
C GLY A 78 -8.11 4.82 -9.01
N LEU A 79 -7.80 4.94 -10.26
CA LEU A 79 -6.61 5.57 -10.76
C LEU A 79 -6.98 6.99 -11.20
N SER A 80 -6.21 7.99 -10.81
CA SER A 80 -6.51 9.40 -11.03
C SER A 80 -5.44 10.16 -11.81
N SER A 81 -4.43 9.44 -12.29
CA SER A 81 -3.36 9.96 -13.15
C SER A 81 -2.62 8.79 -13.80
N SER A 82 -1.93 8.99 -14.90
CA SER A 82 -1.09 7.96 -15.54
C SER A 82 -0.03 7.43 -14.60
N SER A 83 0.54 8.29 -13.74
CA SER A 83 1.55 7.88 -12.74
C SER A 83 0.99 6.97 -11.64
N SER A 84 -0.32 6.92 -11.44
CA SER A 84 -0.96 6.05 -10.44
C SER A 84 -1.15 4.60 -10.90
N PHE A 85 -1.01 4.33 -12.19
CA PHE A 85 -1.11 2.97 -12.75
C PHE A 85 0.04 2.08 -12.27
N SER A 86 1.26 2.58 -12.31
CA SER A 86 2.42 1.86 -11.77
C SER A 86 2.76 2.37 -10.39
N LYS A 87 2.58 1.53 -9.38
CA LYS A 87 2.94 1.88 -8.00
C LYS A 87 4.45 2.08 -7.86
N ARG A 88 4.81 3.08 -7.05
CA ARG A 88 6.21 3.35 -6.69
C ARG A 88 6.46 2.81 -5.28
N PRO A 89 7.12 1.65 -5.14
CA PRO A 89 7.42 1.09 -3.84
C PRO A 89 8.42 1.99 -3.10
N SER A 90 8.15 2.25 -1.81
CA SER A 90 9.07 3.00 -0.93
C SER A 90 9.95 2.08 -0.09
N GLY A 91 9.82 0.76 -0.25
CA GLY A 91 10.50 -0.22 0.60
C GLY A 91 10.03 -0.15 2.05
N LEU A 92 10.94 -0.39 2.97
CA LEU A 92 10.71 -0.15 4.40
C LEU A 92 10.82 1.35 4.69
N SER A 93 9.94 1.89 5.51
CA SER A 93 10.01 3.29 5.95
C SER A 93 9.42 3.46 7.36
N PRO A 94 9.97 4.36 8.18
CA PRO A 94 9.41 4.63 9.50
C PRO A 94 7.96 5.11 9.38
N SER A 95 7.11 4.69 10.31
CA SER A 95 5.71 5.09 10.35
C SER A 95 5.39 5.86 11.61
N TRP A 96 4.79 7.02 11.45
CA TRP A 96 4.21 7.83 12.53
C TRP A 96 2.76 8.20 12.22
N SER A 97 2.06 7.23 11.60
CA SER A 97 0.64 7.34 11.32
C SER A 97 -0.18 6.90 12.52
N TRP A 98 -1.09 7.75 12.94
CA TRP A 98 -2.03 7.43 14.02
C TRP A 98 -3.00 6.31 13.67
N SER A 99 -3.36 6.18 12.39
CA SER A 99 -4.38 5.18 11.98
C SER A 99 -3.88 3.75 12.11
N GLY A 100 -2.57 3.54 12.02
CA GLY A 100 -1.98 2.20 12.09
C GLY A 100 -2.40 1.22 10.99
N ILE A 101 -3.23 1.65 10.04
CA ILE A 101 -3.76 0.78 8.99
C ILE A 101 -2.61 0.26 8.13
N GLY A 102 -2.42 -1.06 8.13
CA GLY A 102 -1.39 -1.75 7.37
C GLY A 102 0.06 -1.42 7.79
N SER A 103 0.28 -0.68 8.90
CA SER A 103 1.61 -0.50 9.47
C SER A 103 1.99 -1.68 10.34
N HIS A 104 3.28 -1.94 10.41
CA HIS A 104 3.89 -3.01 11.19
C HIS A 104 4.53 -2.42 12.44
N ARG A 105 4.63 -3.23 13.52
CA ARG A 105 5.36 -2.89 14.73
C ARG A 105 6.36 -3.99 15.03
N GLY A 106 7.64 -3.64 15.09
CA GLY A 106 8.72 -4.61 15.29
C GLY A 106 10.09 -4.06 14.88
N VAL A 107 10.83 -4.82 14.10
CA VAL A 107 12.17 -4.46 13.60
C VAL A 107 12.24 -4.67 12.09
N ALA A 108 12.87 -3.75 11.38
CA ALA A 108 13.05 -3.82 9.94
C ALA A 108 14.42 -3.28 9.54
N ALA A 109 15.02 -3.85 8.50
CA ALA A 109 16.33 -3.44 8.01
C ALA A 109 16.44 -3.54 6.48
N ASP A 110 17.17 -2.59 5.88
CA ASP A 110 17.56 -2.60 4.48
C ASP A 110 19.08 -2.75 4.35
N PHE A 111 19.49 -3.64 3.46
CA PHE A 111 20.87 -3.87 3.08
C PHE A 111 21.06 -3.63 1.59
N THR A 112 22.11 -2.91 1.22
CA THR A 112 22.42 -2.59 -0.17
C THR A 112 23.74 -3.24 -0.59
N ALA A 113 23.73 -3.96 -1.71
CA ALA A 113 24.90 -4.56 -2.32
C ALA A 113 24.91 -4.27 -3.83
N GLY A 114 25.61 -3.22 -4.23
CA GLY A 114 25.64 -2.76 -5.61
C GLY A 114 24.26 -2.37 -6.13
N ARG A 115 23.72 -3.17 -7.05
CA ARG A 115 22.38 -2.96 -7.64
C ARG A 115 21.25 -3.70 -6.92
N MET A 116 21.58 -4.43 -5.88
CA MET A 116 20.64 -5.24 -5.12
C MET A 116 20.34 -4.55 -3.77
N VAL A 117 19.05 -4.50 -3.44
CA VAL A 117 18.57 -4.09 -2.12
C VAL A 117 17.83 -5.28 -1.52
N LEU A 118 18.27 -5.70 -0.34
CA LEU A 118 17.62 -6.70 0.49
C LEU A 118 16.95 -5.99 1.66
N SER A 119 15.65 -6.15 1.78
CA SER A 119 14.86 -5.67 2.92
C SER A 119 14.33 -6.87 3.71
N ALA A 120 14.44 -6.83 5.03
CA ALA A 120 13.90 -7.87 5.90
C ALA A 120 13.24 -7.25 7.12
N PHE A 121 12.21 -7.90 7.66
CA PHE A 121 11.54 -7.44 8.86
C PHE A 121 10.95 -8.59 9.68
N ALA A 122 10.79 -8.31 10.97
CA ALA A 122 9.97 -9.08 11.89
C ALA A 122 9.00 -8.13 12.59
N SER A 123 7.73 -8.43 12.59
CA SER A 123 6.68 -7.63 13.21
C SER A 123 5.74 -8.49 14.03
N PHE A 124 5.02 -7.85 14.96
CA PHE A 124 4.10 -8.49 15.88
C PHE A 124 2.68 -7.96 15.69
N PRO A 125 1.91 -8.50 14.71
CA PRO A 125 0.49 -8.21 14.58
C PRO A 125 -0.24 -8.47 15.90
N GLY A 126 -1.18 -7.59 16.26
CA GLY A 126 -1.85 -7.62 17.56
C GLY A 126 -1.17 -6.79 18.66
N LEU A 127 0.16 -6.66 18.66
CA LEU A 127 0.90 -5.90 19.67
C LEU A 127 0.43 -4.44 19.78
N ARG A 128 0.13 -3.80 18.65
CA ARG A 128 -0.37 -2.44 18.64
C ARG A 128 -1.74 -2.33 19.33
N SER A 129 -2.65 -3.25 19.01
CA SER A 129 -3.98 -3.29 19.61
C SER A 129 -3.90 -3.53 21.12
N TRP A 130 -3.03 -4.44 21.54
CA TRP A 130 -2.78 -4.69 22.97
C TRP A 130 -2.25 -3.45 23.68
N CYS A 131 -1.24 -2.79 23.13
CA CYS A 131 -0.66 -1.58 23.72
C CYS A 131 -1.68 -0.41 23.78
N GLU A 132 -2.56 -0.28 22.81
CA GLU A 132 -3.53 0.82 22.73
C GLU A 132 -4.78 0.58 23.58
N SER A 133 -5.22 -0.66 23.73
CA SER A 133 -6.49 -0.99 24.43
C SER A 133 -6.28 -1.54 25.85
N GLY A 134 -5.07 -1.97 26.19
CA GLY A 134 -4.78 -2.70 27.44
C GLY A 134 -5.47 -4.06 27.53
N LYS A 135 -6.23 -4.48 26.49
CA LYS A 135 -6.92 -5.76 26.48
C LYS A 135 -6.04 -6.84 25.87
N PRO A 136 -6.13 -8.10 26.35
CA PRO A 136 -5.44 -9.19 25.70
C PRO A 136 -5.75 -9.23 24.22
N ALA A 137 -4.74 -9.16 23.37
CA ALA A 137 -4.84 -9.31 21.94
C ALA A 137 -4.05 -10.53 21.51
N GLU A 138 -4.53 -11.22 20.50
CA GLU A 138 -3.81 -12.33 19.90
C GLU A 138 -2.58 -11.78 19.16
N ILE A 139 -1.42 -11.89 19.76
CA ILE A 139 -0.15 -11.48 19.16
C ILE A 139 0.39 -12.64 18.34
N SER A 140 0.66 -12.39 17.08
CA SER A 140 1.33 -13.31 16.16
C SER A 140 2.70 -12.77 15.74
N LEU A 141 3.54 -13.63 15.19
CA LEU A 141 4.81 -13.22 14.57
C LEU A 141 4.60 -13.17 13.05
N MET A 142 4.99 -12.07 12.43
CA MET A 142 5.04 -11.92 11.00
C MET A 142 6.47 -11.57 10.58
N THR A 143 7.06 -12.40 9.73
CA THR A 143 8.36 -12.15 9.12
C THR A 143 8.21 -11.97 7.63
N GLY A 144 9.01 -11.10 7.04
CA GLY A 144 8.99 -10.89 5.61
C GLY A 144 10.30 -10.36 5.07
N ALA A 145 10.47 -10.57 3.78
CA ALA A 145 11.65 -10.12 3.06
C ALA A 145 11.29 -9.66 1.64
N ASN A 146 12.12 -8.77 1.11
CA ASN A 146 12.11 -8.35 -0.28
C ASN A 146 13.52 -8.29 -0.81
N ILE A 147 13.72 -8.76 -2.04
CA ILE A 147 14.95 -8.60 -2.81
C ILE A 147 14.58 -7.80 -4.05
N THR A 148 15.16 -6.61 -4.20
CA THR A 148 15.01 -5.77 -5.39
C THR A 148 16.32 -5.66 -6.13
N LEU A 149 16.29 -6.01 -7.42
CA LEU A 149 17.41 -5.85 -8.35
C LEU A 149 17.14 -4.66 -9.26
N HIS A 150 17.95 -3.62 -9.14
CA HIS A 150 17.85 -2.41 -9.95
C HIS A 150 18.68 -2.57 -11.23
N SER A 151 18.12 -2.21 -12.36
CA SER A 151 18.80 -2.09 -13.64
C SER A 151 18.74 -0.65 -14.14
N ARG A 152 19.44 -0.34 -15.25
CA ARG A 152 19.46 1.01 -15.83
C ARG A 152 18.05 1.53 -16.18
N ASN A 153 17.19 0.65 -16.68
CA ASN A 153 15.87 1.01 -17.22
C ASN A 153 14.72 0.33 -16.46
N GLY A 154 14.94 -0.13 -15.23
CA GLY A 154 13.88 -0.79 -14.48
C GLY A 154 14.34 -1.52 -13.23
N GLN A 155 13.45 -2.31 -12.67
CA GLN A 155 13.69 -3.13 -11.50
C GLN A 155 12.92 -4.45 -11.61
N LEU A 156 13.47 -5.47 -10.98
CA LEU A 156 12.81 -6.76 -10.72
C LEU A 156 12.84 -6.97 -9.21
N SER A 157 11.75 -7.43 -8.62
CA SER A 157 11.73 -7.71 -7.19
C SER A 157 10.96 -8.98 -6.85
N LEU A 158 11.36 -9.61 -5.73
CA LEU A 158 10.72 -10.76 -5.13
C LEU A 158 10.38 -10.39 -3.69
N THR A 159 9.12 -10.52 -3.30
CA THR A 159 8.62 -10.17 -1.97
C THR A 159 7.88 -11.35 -1.36
N GLY A 160 8.20 -11.69 -0.11
CA GLY A 160 7.47 -12.72 0.60
C GLY A 160 7.26 -12.37 2.08
N TYR A 161 6.22 -12.93 2.66
CA TYR A 161 6.02 -12.94 4.11
C TYR A 161 5.35 -14.22 4.59
N CYS A 162 5.55 -14.51 5.86
CA CYS A 162 4.85 -15.55 6.60
C CYS A 162 4.38 -14.97 7.94
N GLN A 163 3.15 -15.26 8.32
CA GLN A 163 2.57 -14.91 9.62
C GLN A 163 2.14 -16.19 10.33
N THR A 164 2.50 -16.30 11.61
CA THR A 164 2.13 -17.44 12.45
C THR A 164 0.70 -17.29 12.99
N GLU A 165 0.14 -18.38 13.51
CA GLU A 165 -0.98 -18.31 14.46
C GLU A 165 -0.58 -17.48 15.69
N PRO A 166 -1.56 -17.04 16.50
CA PRO A 166 -1.25 -16.40 17.77
C PRO A 166 -0.21 -17.18 18.57
N MET A 167 0.68 -16.48 19.28
CA MET A 167 1.86 -17.05 19.92
C MET A 167 1.50 -18.04 21.03
N ASN A 168 0.96 -19.19 20.62
CA ASN A 168 0.83 -20.39 21.43
C ASN A 168 1.86 -21.41 20.94
N MET A 169 2.50 -22.12 21.83
CA MET A 169 3.42 -23.19 21.46
C MET A 169 2.65 -24.45 21.02
N PRO A 170 3.03 -25.13 19.91
CA PRO A 170 4.09 -24.81 18.96
C PRO A 170 3.70 -23.70 17.94
N VAL A 171 4.69 -22.91 17.51
CA VAL A 171 4.51 -21.87 16.49
C VAL A 171 4.15 -22.50 15.14
N ARG A 172 2.96 -22.22 14.63
CA ARG A 172 2.46 -22.74 13.34
C ARG A 172 2.26 -21.61 12.33
N PRO A 173 2.63 -21.82 11.05
CA PRO A 173 2.30 -20.87 10.00
C PRO A 173 0.78 -20.79 9.81
N LYS A 174 0.23 -19.58 9.79
CA LYS A 174 -1.19 -19.32 9.53
C LYS A 174 -1.41 -18.85 8.09
N THR A 175 -0.60 -17.93 7.64
CA THR A 175 -0.75 -17.32 6.32
C THR A 175 0.60 -16.90 5.78
N GLY A 176 0.70 -16.83 4.47
CA GLY A 176 1.89 -16.37 3.78
C GLY A 176 1.63 -16.10 2.32
N LYS A 177 2.40 -15.18 1.75
CA LYS A 177 2.36 -14.83 0.32
C LYS A 177 3.76 -14.65 -0.23
N LEU A 178 3.87 -14.96 -1.52
CA LEU A 178 5.07 -14.69 -2.32
C LEU A 178 4.66 -13.95 -3.58
N SER A 179 5.38 -12.92 -3.98
CA SER A 179 5.18 -12.23 -5.25
C SER A 179 6.47 -11.91 -5.96
N GLY A 180 6.44 -12.01 -7.29
CA GLY A 180 7.42 -11.41 -8.17
C GLY A 180 6.81 -10.20 -8.86
N ASP A 181 7.58 -9.13 -9.00
CA ASP A 181 7.16 -7.93 -9.71
C ASP A 181 8.29 -7.36 -10.56
N PHE A 182 7.89 -6.67 -11.61
CA PHE A 182 8.81 -5.96 -12.47
C PHE A 182 8.27 -4.59 -12.85
N ARG A 183 9.21 -3.73 -13.18
CA ARG A 183 8.98 -2.42 -13.76
C ARG A 183 10.11 -2.11 -14.73
N ARG A 184 9.78 -1.72 -15.95
CA ARG A 184 10.78 -1.50 -17.01
C ARG A 184 10.31 -0.42 -17.97
N SER A 185 11.18 0.56 -18.23
CA SER A 185 11.01 1.52 -19.31
C SER A 185 11.76 1.01 -20.55
N TRP A 186 11.05 0.90 -21.67
CA TRP A 186 11.64 0.50 -22.96
C TRP A 186 10.99 1.29 -24.08
N ARG A 187 11.83 1.94 -24.88
CA ARG A 187 11.40 2.80 -25.99
C ARG A 187 10.37 3.89 -25.57
N GLY A 188 10.51 4.45 -24.38
CA GLY A 188 9.61 5.46 -23.83
C GLY A 188 8.32 4.91 -23.21
N VAL A 189 8.04 3.61 -23.35
CA VAL A 189 6.89 2.96 -22.72
C VAL A 189 7.31 2.40 -21.36
N ASP A 190 6.52 2.67 -20.32
CA ASP A 190 6.71 2.13 -18.98
C ASP A 190 5.84 0.89 -18.79
N TYR A 191 6.44 -0.27 -18.72
CA TYR A 191 5.79 -1.56 -18.43
C TYR A 191 5.90 -1.88 -16.95
N PHE A 192 4.87 -2.46 -16.37
CA PHE A 192 4.87 -2.95 -15.00
C PHE A 192 3.98 -4.18 -14.86
N GLY A 193 4.31 -5.02 -13.90
CA GLY A 193 3.49 -6.18 -13.58
C GLY A 193 3.90 -6.81 -12.28
N ALA A 194 3.00 -7.62 -11.74
CA ALA A 194 3.24 -8.44 -10.57
C ALA A 194 2.39 -9.70 -10.64
N PHE A 195 2.93 -10.78 -10.12
CA PHE A 195 2.22 -12.02 -9.85
C PHE A 195 2.46 -12.41 -8.39
N ALA A 196 1.42 -12.82 -7.70
CA ALA A 196 1.50 -13.26 -6.32
C ALA A 196 0.74 -14.56 -6.11
N TRP A 197 1.23 -15.38 -5.18
CA TRP A 197 0.60 -16.59 -4.73
C TRP A 197 0.31 -16.50 -3.23
N ASP A 198 -0.93 -16.75 -2.85
CA ASP A 198 -1.36 -16.89 -1.45
C ASP A 198 -1.35 -18.36 -1.06
N PHE A 199 -0.49 -18.73 -0.10
CA PHE A 199 -0.35 -20.12 0.33
C PHE A 199 -1.54 -20.59 1.18
N SER A 200 -2.20 -19.69 1.89
CA SER A 200 -3.36 -20.01 2.73
C SER A 200 -4.61 -20.27 1.90
N GLY A 201 -4.92 -19.34 1.01
CA GLY A 201 -6.05 -19.45 0.08
C GLY A 201 -5.76 -20.31 -1.14
N LYS A 202 -4.50 -20.77 -1.32
CA LYS A 202 -4.01 -21.48 -2.51
C LYS A 202 -4.43 -20.80 -3.81
N SER A 203 -4.28 -19.50 -3.85
CA SER A 203 -4.91 -18.66 -4.87
C SER A 203 -3.95 -17.62 -5.45
N PRO A 204 -4.04 -17.34 -6.78
CA PRO A 204 -3.22 -16.35 -7.44
C PRO A 204 -3.83 -14.94 -7.38
N GLY A 205 -2.93 -13.95 -7.51
CA GLY A 205 -3.26 -12.58 -7.86
C GLY A 205 -2.25 -12.04 -8.87
N ALA A 206 -2.72 -11.26 -9.84
CA ALA A 206 -1.88 -10.72 -10.89
C ALA A 206 -2.26 -9.28 -11.26
N ILE A 207 -1.27 -8.52 -11.68
CA ILE A 207 -1.42 -7.17 -12.28
C ILE A 207 -0.46 -7.09 -13.46
N LEU A 208 -0.93 -6.55 -14.58
CA LEU A 208 -0.08 -6.21 -15.72
C LEU A 208 -0.56 -4.88 -16.32
N GLY A 209 0.36 -4.02 -16.71
CA GLY A 209 0.00 -2.75 -17.31
C GLY A 209 1.16 -2.05 -18.02
N ALA A 210 0.80 -0.98 -18.71
CA ALA A 210 1.75 -0.12 -19.40
C ALA A 210 1.26 1.33 -19.49
N VAL A 211 2.21 2.25 -19.59
CA VAL A 211 1.97 3.67 -19.84
C VAL A 211 2.70 4.06 -21.11
N PHE A 212 1.95 4.50 -22.11
CA PHE A 212 2.42 4.85 -23.44
C PHE A 212 2.43 6.37 -23.63
N PRO A 213 3.56 7.00 -23.94
CA PRO A 213 3.57 8.36 -24.45
C PRO A 213 3.07 8.37 -25.91
N LEU A 214 2.05 9.17 -26.20
CA LEU A 214 1.46 9.27 -27.55
C LEU A 214 1.95 10.51 -28.32
N GLY A 215 2.85 11.31 -27.72
CA GLY A 215 3.27 12.61 -28.27
C GLY A 215 2.36 13.77 -27.87
N GLY A 216 2.85 15.03 -27.97
CA GLY A 216 2.08 16.24 -27.62
C GLY A 216 1.52 16.24 -26.21
N ASP A 217 2.26 15.71 -25.22
CA ASP A 217 1.91 15.55 -23.80
C ASP A 217 0.75 14.58 -23.51
N TRP A 218 0.29 13.81 -24.51
CA TRP A 218 -0.67 12.76 -24.31
C TRP A 218 0.00 11.50 -23.74
N LYS A 219 -0.67 10.87 -22.76
CA LYS A 219 -0.29 9.56 -22.20
C LYS A 219 -1.50 8.66 -22.16
N LEU A 220 -1.36 7.47 -22.72
CA LEU A 220 -2.31 6.39 -22.59
C LEU A 220 -1.80 5.40 -21.53
N SER A 221 -2.62 5.09 -20.57
CA SER A 221 -2.28 4.12 -19.52
C SER A 221 -3.28 2.96 -19.57
N SER A 222 -2.79 1.75 -19.42
CA SER A 222 -3.66 0.57 -19.33
C SER A 222 -3.16 -0.36 -18.24
N ALA A 223 -4.08 -1.02 -17.58
CA ALA A 223 -3.77 -2.07 -16.61
C ALA A 223 -4.89 -3.10 -16.56
N VAL A 224 -4.52 -4.35 -16.40
CA VAL A 224 -5.43 -5.45 -16.09
C VAL A 224 -5.04 -6.06 -14.76
N HIS A 225 -6.01 -6.52 -13.99
CA HIS A 225 -5.77 -7.21 -12.74
C HIS A 225 -6.73 -8.38 -12.56
N SER A 226 -6.27 -9.36 -11.82
CA SER A 226 -7.04 -10.58 -11.54
C SER A 226 -6.69 -11.05 -10.12
N TYR A 227 -7.69 -11.14 -9.27
CA TYR A 227 -7.55 -11.62 -7.90
C TYR A 227 -8.62 -12.66 -7.64
N SER A 228 -8.23 -13.89 -7.35
CA SER A 228 -9.17 -14.96 -6.99
C SER A 228 -9.95 -14.59 -5.73
N SER A 229 -11.12 -15.18 -5.55
CA SER A 229 -12.01 -14.95 -4.41
C SER A 229 -11.33 -15.21 -3.05
N SER A 230 -10.41 -16.18 -3.02
CA SER A 230 -9.62 -16.52 -1.82
C SER A 230 -8.32 -15.70 -1.69
N PHE A 231 -7.97 -14.88 -2.71
CA PHE A 231 -6.77 -14.03 -2.67
C PHE A 231 -7.09 -12.75 -1.91
N GLY A 232 -6.47 -12.51 -0.81
CA GLY A 232 -6.66 -11.26 -0.07
C GLY A 232 -5.94 -11.29 1.25
N SER A 233 -5.54 -10.12 1.73
CA SER A 233 -5.12 -9.91 3.11
C SER A 233 -5.21 -8.43 3.43
N ASP A 234 -5.13 -8.10 4.72
CA ASP A 234 -5.12 -6.71 5.19
C ASP A 234 -3.86 -5.94 4.76
N TYR A 235 -2.84 -6.66 4.28
CA TYR A 235 -1.55 -6.09 3.85
C TYR A 235 -1.46 -5.84 2.35
N THR A 236 -2.45 -6.25 1.55
CA THR A 236 -2.44 -6.05 0.10
C THR A 236 -3.00 -4.68 -0.31
N GLY A 237 -2.48 -4.13 -1.38
CA GLY A 237 -2.88 -2.82 -1.88
C GLY A 237 -2.78 -2.67 -3.40
N GLY A 238 -3.02 -3.73 -4.18
CA GLY A 238 -3.03 -3.72 -5.64
C GLY A 238 -4.03 -2.74 -6.26
N ILE A 239 -4.15 -2.71 -7.57
CA ILE A 239 -5.21 -2.00 -8.30
C ILE A 239 -6.54 -2.67 -7.96
N ARG A 240 -7.62 -1.90 -7.83
CA ARG A 240 -8.92 -2.44 -7.48
C ARG A 240 -10.07 -1.56 -7.92
N GLY A 241 -11.14 -2.17 -8.38
CA GLY A 241 -12.41 -1.52 -8.65
C GLY A 241 -13.28 -1.45 -7.38
N TRP A 242 -13.29 -2.49 -6.55
CA TRP A 242 -13.91 -2.54 -5.23
C TRP A 242 -12.96 -2.12 -4.12
N THR A 243 -13.40 -2.27 -2.88
CA THR A 243 -12.65 -1.82 -1.69
C THR A 243 -11.52 -2.73 -1.26
N LYS A 244 -11.49 -4.00 -1.70
CA LYS A 244 -10.48 -5.00 -1.33
C LYS A 244 -9.74 -5.53 -2.55
N THR A 245 -8.48 -5.91 -2.37
CA THR A 245 -7.67 -6.58 -3.38
C THR A 245 -7.92 -8.10 -3.29
N SER A 246 -9.13 -8.52 -3.63
CA SER A 246 -9.56 -9.90 -3.63
C SER A 246 -10.87 -10.01 -4.39
N ASP A 247 -11.18 -11.22 -4.89
CA ASP A 247 -12.46 -11.53 -5.51
C ASP A 247 -12.79 -10.57 -6.66
N GLU A 248 -11.81 -10.29 -7.56
CA GLU A 248 -12.01 -9.28 -8.61
C GLU A 248 -11.13 -9.52 -9.82
N HIS A 249 -11.74 -9.43 -11.00
CA HIS A 249 -11.05 -9.28 -12.28
C HIS A 249 -11.40 -7.90 -12.85
N GLY A 250 -10.41 -7.20 -13.37
CA GLY A 250 -10.68 -5.86 -13.89
C GLY A 250 -9.69 -5.38 -14.94
N ALA A 251 -10.13 -4.38 -15.67
CA ALA A 251 -9.33 -3.63 -16.62
C ALA A 251 -9.55 -2.13 -16.43
N THR A 252 -8.48 -1.37 -16.53
CA THR A 252 -8.51 0.08 -16.41
C THR A 252 -7.76 0.69 -17.58
N VAL A 253 -8.36 1.68 -18.21
CA VAL A 253 -7.72 2.50 -19.24
C VAL A 253 -7.80 3.95 -18.83
N GLY A 254 -6.71 4.71 -18.99
CA GLY A 254 -6.62 6.12 -18.65
C GLY A 254 -5.96 6.92 -19.76
N LEU A 255 -6.50 8.09 -20.05
CA LEU A 255 -5.95 9.06 -20.99
C LEU A 255 -5.63 10.36 -20.25
N GLU A 256 -4.39 10.84 -20.36
CA GLU A 256 -3.90 12.06 -19.70
C GLU A 256 -3.35 13.04 -20.72
N LYS A 257 -3.67 14.33 -20.54
CA LYS A 257 -3.06 15.43 -21.26
C LYS A 257 -2.99 16.66 -20.36
N ALA A 258 -1.80 17.25 -20.19
CA ALA A 258 -1.59 18.48 -19.43
C ALA A 258 -2.27 18.50 -18.04
N GLY A 259 -2.32 17.34 -17.36
CA GLY A 259 -2.96 17.16 -16.05
C GLY A 259 -4.47 16.88 -16.09
N ALA A 260 -5.14 17.08 -17.23
CA ALA A 260 -6.48 16.54 -17.44
C ALA A 260 -6.40 15.00 -17.56
N PHE A 261 -7.32 14.29 -16.94
CA PHE A 261 -7.28 12.84 -16.87
C PHE A 261 -8.68 12.23 -16.99
N LEU A 262 -8.83 11.29 -17.90
CA LEU A 262 -10.03 10.48 -18.07
C LEU A 262 -9.67 9.01 -17.83
N THR A 263 -10.40 8.33 -16.95
CA THR A 263 -10.25 6.88 -16.73
C THR A 263 -11.57 6.16 -16.89
N ALA A 264 -11.50 4.95 -17.44
CA ALA A 264 -12.57 3.97 -17.42
C ALA A 264 -12.07 2.69 -16.75
N ASP A 265 -12.77 2.25 -15.71
CA ASP A 265 -12.54 1.01 -15.00
C ASP A 265 -13.70 0.05 -15.24
N LEU A 266 -13.38 -1.18 -15.57
CA LEU A 266 -14.31 -2.31 -15.56
C LEU A 266 -13.82 -3.30 -14.50
N ALA A 267 -14.70 -3.73 -13.60
CA ALA A 267 -14.39 -4.76 -12.62
C ALA A 267 -15.56 -5.74 -12.47
N VAL A 268 -15.23 -7.01 -12.34
CA VAL A 268 -16.16 -8.13 -12.20
C VAL A 268 -15.72 -8.95 -11.00
N LYS A 269 -16.67 -9.42 -10.18
CA LYS A 269 -16.38 -10.31 -9.08
C LYS A 269 -15.96 -11.70 -9.59
N ASP A 270 -14.95 -12.32 -8.95
CA ASP A 270 -14.52 -13.68 -9.28
C ASP A 270 -15.53 -14.73 -8.80
N GLY A 271 -15.98 -14.64 -7.54
CA GLY A 271 -16.94 -15.57 -6.96
C GLY A 271 -18.38 -15.39 -7.46
N ASP A 272 -18.74 -14.21 -7.96
CA ASP A 272 -20.06 -13.91 -8.53
C ASP A 272 -19.94 -12.97 -9.72
N ARG A 273 -19.75 -13.54 -10.90
CA ARG A 273 -19.53 -12.80 -12.15
C ARG A 273 -20.72 -12.00 -12.64
N SER A 274 -21.91 -12.19 -12.07
CA SER A 274 -23.06 -11.31 -12.31
C SER A 274 -22.81 -9.91 -11.75
N LYS A 275 -22.03 -9.81 -10.68
CA LYS A 275 -21.67 -8.56 -10.03
C LYS A 275 -20.53 -7.88 -10.76
N ARG A 276 -20.88 -6.80 -11.47
CA ARG A 276 -19.93 -6.00 -12.25
C ARG A 276 -20.07 -4.52 -11.91
N GLN A 277 -18.97 -3.79 -12.05
CA GLN A 277 -18.91 -2.36 -11.84
C GLN A 277 -18.19 -1.71 -13.01
N VAL A 278 -18.79 -0.65 -13.55
CA VAL A 278 -18.11 0.29 -14.44
C VAL A 278 -17.96 1.59 -13.69
N ARG A 279 -16.76 2.18 -13.73
CA ARG A 279 -16.50 3.50 -13.17
C ARG A 279 -15.79 4.34 -14.20
N VAL A 280 -16.30 5.54 -14.42
CA VAL A 280 -15.65 6.57 -15.24
C VAL A 280 -15.27 7.71 -14.32
N LEU A 281 -14.03 8.16 -14.40
CA LEU A 281 -13.51 9.31 -13.66
C LEU A 281 -12.93 10.30 -14.66
N PHE A 282 -13.41 11.53 -14.59
CA PHE A 282 -12.84 12.67 -15.29
C PHE A 282 -12.27 13.66 -14.27
N ARG A 283 -11.06 14.15 -14.51
CA ARG A 283 -10.41 15.17 -13.72
C ARG A 283 -9.84 16.24 -14.65
N LEU A 284 -10.15 17.49 -14.37
CA LEU A 284 -9.65 18.64 -15.11
C LEU A 284 -9.07 19.69 -14.13
N PRO A 285 -7.77 19.93 -14.12
CA PRO A 285 -7.17 21.07 -13.44
C PRO A 285 -7.34 22.32 -14.30
N LEU A 286 -7.91 23.38 -13.75
CA LEU A 286 -8.08 24.68 -14.38
C LEU A 286 -7.17 25.68 -13.66
N GLN A 287 -6.15 26.18 -14.34
CA GLN A 287 -5.29 27.23 -13.83
C GLN A 287 -6.03 28.57 -13.93
N LEU A 288 -6.53 29.09 -12.81
CA LEU A 288 -7.26 30.36 -12.76
C LEU A 288 -6.30 31.57 -12.66
N THR A 289 -5.24 31.41 -11.86
CA THR A 289 -4.18 32.40 -11.70
C THR A 289 -2.83 31.69 -11.50
N LYS A 290 -1.72 32.43 -11.42
CA LYS A 290 -0.39 31.85 -11.13
C LYS A 290 -0.33 31.06 -9.81
N VAL A 291 -1.23 31.34 -8.88
CA VAL A 291 -1.25 30.73 -7.52
C VAL A 291 -2.52 29.93 -7.24
N MET A 292 -3.53 29.97 -8.13
CA MET A 292 -4.83 29.36 -7.90
C MET A 292 -5.18 28.35 -8.99
N VAL A 293 -5.39 27.11 -8.57
CA VAL A 293 -5.83 25.99 -9.42
C VAL A 293 -7.18 25.47 -8.93
N LEU A 294 -8.17 25.49 -9.79
CA LEU A 294 -9.45 24.81 -9.57
C LEU A 294 -9.35 23.39 -10.13
N SER A 295 -9.63 22.38 -9.33
CA SER A 295 -9.68 20.99 -9.81
C SER A 295 -11.13 20.50 -9.84
N VAL A 296 -11.64 20.31 -11.04
CA VAL A 296 -12.95 19.66 -11.26
C VAL A 296 -12.74 18.16 -11.33
N ARG A 297 -13.52 17.42 -10.54
CA ARG A 297 -13.50 15.95 -10.54
C ARG A 297 -14.93 15.43 -10.61
N ILE A 298 -15.21 14.64 -11.66
CA ILE A 298 -16.47 13.94 -11.83
C ILE A 298 -16.19 12.45 -11.75
N THR A 299 -17.00 11.72 -11.00
CA THR A 299 -16.86 10.26 -10.87
C THR A 299 -18.24 9.66 -10.95
N GLU A 300 -18.47 8.89 -11.99
CA GLU A 300 -19.67 8.09 -12.18
C GLU A 300 -19.36 6.63 -11.92
N ARG A 301 -20.27 5.95 -11.22
CA ARG A 301 -20.13 4.55 -10.85
C ARG A 301 -21.43 3.82 -11.12
N PHE A 302 -21.38 2.87 -12.03
CA PHE A 302 -22.52 2.07 -12.43
C PHE A 302 -22.36 0.62 -11.93
N ARG A 303 -23.34 0.17 -11.16
CA ARG A 303 -23.41 -1.18 -10.58
C ARG A 303 -24.80 -1.76 -10.84
N PRO A 304 -24.99 -2.50 -11.96
CA PRO A 304 -26.31 -2.94 -12.39
C PRO A 304 -26.99 -3.98 -11.47
N TYR A 305 -26.26 -4.51 -10.50
CA TYR A 305 -26.79 -5.48 -9.53
C TYR A 305 -27.24 -4.84 -8.19
N GLU A 306 -26.91 -3.56 -7.98
CA GLU A 306 -27.43 -2.82 -6.83
C GLU A 306 -28.78 -2.22 -7.24
N GLU A 307 -29.90 -2.86 -6.86
CA GLU A 307 -31.20 -2.21 -6.90
C GLU A 307 -31.12 -1.03 -5.94
N VAL A 308 -31.45 0.15 -6.43
CA VAL A 308 -31.59 1.34 -5.61
C VAL A 308 -32.85 1.13 -4.77
N LEU A 309 -32.66 0.71 -3.52
CA LEU A 309 -33.71 0.72 -2.52
C LEU A 309 -34.02 2.15 -2.07
#